data_bfb54caffc4dcf2167487f7685229924
#
_entry.id   bfb54caffc4dcf2167487f7685229924
#
_cell.length_a   1.000
_cell.length_b   1.000
_cell.length_c   1.000
_cell.angle_alpha   90.00
_cell.angle_beta   90.00
_cell.angle_gamma   90.00
#
_symmetry.space_group_name_H-M   'P 1'
#
loop_
_entity.id
_entity.type
_entity.pdbx_description
1 polymer ?
#
loop_
_entity_poly.entity_id
_entity_poly.type
_entity_poly.pdbx_seq_one_letter_code
_entity_poly.pdbx_strand_id
1 'polypeptide(L)'
;PMAEIDRWALERACWARGIALVCGCDEAGAGPLAGAVYAGAVILPPECSIEGLNDSKQVTPKRRDALYDTIRTVAVAWAVARVEAEEIDATDILSARIKAMQMAIDRLEPAPGFALIDGNRDHGKTAAILLEHQTVVKGDSLSASIAAASILAKVSRDRYMEQMAERYPEYEFERHKGYGTKRH
;
A
#
# COMPACT_ATOMS: atom_id res chain seq x y z
N PRO A 1 -15.90 -6.88 26.65
CA PRO A 1 -15.23 -6.14 25.57
C PRO A 1 -14.45 -7.09 24.69
N MET A 2 -14.41 -6.76 23.42
CA MET A 2 -13.60 -7.53 22.47
C MET A 2 -12.12 -7.26 22.73
N ALA A 3 -11.32 -8.30 22.65
CA ALA A 3 -9.88 -8.16 22.75
C ALA A 3 -9.36 -7.30 21.60
N GLU A 4 -8.40 -6.47 21.90
CA GLU A 4 -7.72 -5.70 20.84
C GLU A 4 -6.97 -6.63 19.91
N ILE A 5 -6.97 -6.29 18.62
CA ILE A 5 -6.18 -7.02 17.62
C ILE A 5 -4.71 -6.69 17.84
N ASP A 6 -3.90 -7.72 17.94
CA ASP A 6 -2.45 -7.57 17.99
C ASP A 6 -1.93 -7.34 16.57
N ARG A 7 -1.61 -6.11 16.25
CA ARG A 7 -1.22 -5.69 14.90
C ARG A 7 0.25 -5.96 14.58
N TRP A 8 0.96 -6.59 15.49
CA TRP A 8 2.36 -6.97 15.32
C TRP A 8 2.58 -8.48 15.33
N ALA A 9 1.52 -9.28 15.49
CA ALA A 9 1.64 -10.73 15.61
C ALA A 9 2.31 -11.36 14.38
N LEU A 10 1.96 -10.88 13.18
CA LEU A 10 2.54 -11.41 11.94
C LEU A 10 4.01 -11.06 11.81
N GLU A 11 4.38 -9.83 12.15
CA GLU A 11 5.77 -9.38 12.15
C GLU A 11 6.59 -10.18 13.17
N ARG A 12 6.05 -10.39 14.38
CA ARG A 12 6.75 -11.17 15.42
C ARG A 12 7.00 -12.59 14.98
N ALA A 13 6.07 -13.20 14.25
CA ALA A 13 6.28 -14.55 13.72
C ALA A 13 7.48 -14.60 12.77
N CYS A 14 7.67 -13.57 11.96
CA CYS A 14 8.83 -13.45 11.08
C CYS A 14 10.12 -13.25 11.89
N TRP A 15 10.09 -12.36 12.89
CA TRP A 15 11.27 -12.13 13.74
C TRP A 15 11.69 -13.40 14.48
N ALA A 16 10.71 -14.19 14.95
CA ALA A 16 10.98 -15.47 15.62
C ALA A 16 11.70 -16.46 14.73
N ARG A 17 11.54 -16.34 13.41
CA ARG A 17 12.26 -17.15 12.43
C ARG A 17 13.66 -16.60 12.10
N GLY A 18 14.07 -15.50 12.74
CA GLY A 18 15.37 -14.87 12.48
C GLY A 18 15.35 -13.83 11.35
N ILE A 19 14.18 -13.46 10.85
CA ILE A 19 14.05 -12.46 9.79
C ILE A 19 13.90 -11.09 10.47
N ALA A 20 14.94 -10.26 10.40
CA ALA A 20 14.97 -9.00 11.13
C ALA A 20 14.15 -7.89 10.44
N LEU A 21 14.20 -7.84 9.11
CA LEU A 21 13.56 -6.78 8.33
C LEU A 21 12.35 -7.33 7.58
N VAL A 22 11.17 -6.91 8.01
CA VAL A 22 9.88 -7.33 7.44
C VAL A 22 9.20 -6.10 6.90
N CYS A 23 8.80 -6.10 5.63
CA CYS A 23 8.01 -5.00 5.09
C CYS A 23 6.53 -5.37 5.01
N GLY A 24 5.69 -4.34 5.10
CA GLY A 24 4.29 -4.43 4.67
C GLY A 24 4.17 -3.88 3.26
N CYS A 25 3.22 -4.37 2.51
CA CYS A 25 2.98 -3.94 1.14
C CYS A 25 1.49 -3.93 0.83
N ASP A 26 1.04 -2.89 0.16
CA ASP A 26 -0.36 -2.75 -0.25
C ASP A 26 -0.43 -1.88 -1.50
N GLU A 27 -1.55 -1.95 -2.20
CA GLU A 27 -1.77 -1.13 -3.40
C GLU A 27 -3.06 -0.31 -3.30
N ALA A 28 -3.16 0.68 -4.19
CA ALA A 28 -4.34 1.53 -4.35
C ALA A 28 -4.54 1.83 -5.83
N GLY A 29 -5.80 1.93 -6.24
CA GLY A 29 -6.13 2.26 -7.62
C GLY A 29 -6.39 1.07 -8.52
N ALA A 30 -6.52 -0.12 -7.96
CA ALA A 30 -6.69 -1.35 -8.75
C ALA A 30 -7.98 -1.39 -9.58
N GLY A 31 -9.01 -0.61 -9.20
CA GLY A 31 -10.30 -0.62 -9.87
C GLY A 31 -10.63 0.59 -10.74
N PRO A 32 -9.84 1.67 -10.75
CA PRO A 32 -10.24 2.87 -11.50
C PRO A 32 -10.08 2.68 -13.00
N LEU A 33 -10.87 3.46 -13.76
CA LEU A 33 -10.80 3.47 -15.23
C LEU A 33 -9.69 4.37 -15.76
N ALA A 34 -9.14 5.26 -14.95
CA ALA A 34 -8.08 6.17 -15.33
C ALA A 34 -7.08 6.34 -14.20
N GLY A 35 -5.88 6.79 -14.53
CA GLY A 35 -4.81 6.98 -13.57
C GLY A 35 -3.84 5.82 -13.53
N ALA A 36 -3.28 5.57 -12.38
CA ALA A 36 -2.24 4.56 -12.18
C ALA A 36 -2.55 3.68 -10.97
N VAL A 37 -2.02 2.47 -10.97
CA VAL A 37 -1.97 1.63 -9.76
C VAL A 37 -0.75 2.04 -8.97
N TYR A 38 -0.95 2.38 -7.70
CA TYR A 38 0.11 2.70 -6.76
C TYR A 38 0.32 1.55 -5.78
N ALA A 39 1.55 1.32 -5.40
CA ALA A 39 1.87 0.40 -4.31
C ALA A 39 2.78 1.10 -3.32
N GLY A 40 2.57 0.79 -2.04
CA GLY A 40 3.45 1.23 -0.96
C GLY A 40 4.14 0.02 -0.34
N ALA A 41 5.36 0.22 0.15
CA ALA A 41 6.09 -0.77 0.92
C ALA A 41 6.78 -0.06 2.07
N VAL A 42 6.72 -0.64 3.27
CA VAL A 42 7.23 -0.01 4.49
C VAL A 42 7.86 -1.04 5.40
N ILE A 43 9.04 -0.71 5.91
CA ILE A 43 9.65 -1.42 7.04
C ILE A 43 9.54 -0.48 8.25
N LEU A 44 8.77 -0.86 9.27
CA LEU A 44 8.64 -0.09 10.49
C LEU A 44 9.65 -0.56 11.53
N PRO A 45 10.11 0.33 12.44
CA PRO A 45 10.84 -0.12 13.62
C PRO A 45 9.97 -1.10 14.41
N PRO A 46 10.55 -2.18 14.97
CA PRO A 46 9.76 -3.19 15.68
C PRO A 46 8.89 -2.59 16.78
N GLU A 47 7.62 -2.91 16.72
CA GLU A 47 6.60 -2.54 17.69
C GLU A 47 6.46 -1.03 17.96
N CYS A 48 6.85 -0.20 16.97
CA CYS A 48 6.65 1.24 17.10
C CYS A 48 5.15 1.56 17.18
N SER A 49 4.82 2.64 17.85
CA SER A 49 3.45 3.12 17.97
C SER A 49 3.28 4.38 17.13
N ILE A 50 2.35 4.35 16.20
CA ILE A 50 1.98 5.51 15.38
C ILE A 50 0.52 5.82 15.67
N GLU A 51 0.28 6.96 16.31
CA GLU A 51 -1.07 7.36 16.68
C GLU A 51 -1.99 7.45 15.45
N GLY A 52 -3.14 6.82 15.54
CA GLY A 52 -4.14 6.83 14.47
C GLY A 52 -3.96 5.77 13.40
N LEU A 53 -2.82 5.06 13.37
CA LEU A 53 -2.56 4.07 12.33
C LEU A 53 -3.56 2.91 12.37
N ASN A 54 -3.96 2.49 13.56
CA ASN A 54 -4.90 1.37 13.74
C ASN A 54 -6.29 1.68 13.18
N ASP A 55 -6.65 2.95 13.13
CA ASP A 55 -7.96 3.40 12.65
C ASP A 55 -7.86 4.08 11.28
N SER A 56 -6.82 3.76 10.52
CA SER A 56 -6.49 4.44 9.26
C SER A 56 -7.59 4.41 8.21
N LYS A 57 -8.46 3.42 8.24
CA LYS A 57 -9.59 3.33 7.31
C LYS A 57 -10.70 4.35 7.60
N GLN A 58 -10.74 4.86 8.81
CA GLN A 58 -11.80 5.75 9.28
C GLN A 58 -11.34 7.20 9.43
N VAL A 59 -10.07 7.48 9.11
CA VAL A 59 -9.54 8.83 9.28
C VAL A 59 -9.92 9.74 8.13
N THR A 60 -10.01 11.03 8.44
CA THR A 60 -10.26 12.08 7.44
C THR A 60 -9.05 12.19 6.51
N PRO A 61 -9.23 12.79 5.32
CA PRO A 61 -8.09 13.04 4.43
C PRO A 61 -6.96 13.84 5.10
N LYS A 62 -7.30 14.82 5.93
CA LYS A 62 -6.31 15.62 6.66
C LYS A 62 -5.47 14.76 7.62
N ARG A 63 -6.13 13.88 8.37
CA ARG A 63 -5.43 12.97 9.30
C ARG A 63 -4.62 11.93 8.54
N ARG A 64 -5.10 11.50 7.40
CA ARG A 64 -4.37 10.59 6.53
C ARG A 64 -3.09 11.21 6.01
N ASP A 65 -3.13 12.49 5.62
CA ASP A 65 -1.93 13.22 5.22
C ASP A 65 -0.92 13.33 6.37
N ALA A 66 -1.39 13.55 7.59
CA ALA A 66 -0.52 13.57 8.77
C ALA A 66 0.13 12.21 9.03
N LEU A 67 -0.63 11.12 8.87
CA LEU A 67 -0.10 9.76 8.97
C LEU A 67 0.96 9.49 7.91
N TYR A 68 0.72 9.93 6.68
CA TYR A 68 1.68 9.80 5.58
C TYR A 68 3.03 10.41 5.96
N ASP A 69 3.01 11.62 6.52
CA ASP A 69 4.24 12.30 6.94
C ASP A 69 4.92 11.56 8.10
N THR A 70 4.14 11.12 9.09
CA THR A 70 4.67 10.40 10.24
C THR A 70 5.31 9.08 9.83
N ILE A 71 4.66 8.32 8.96
CA ILE A 71 5.18 7.04 8.47
C ILE A 71 6.52 7.24 7.79
N ARG A 72 6.64 8.22 6.90
CA ARG A 72 7.89 8.50 6.19
C ARG A 72 9.01 8.93 7.12
N THR A 73 8.67 9.57 8.22
CA THR A 73 9.66 10.00 9.22
C THR A 73 10.13 8.85 10.10
N VAL A 74 9.20 7.99 10.52
CA VAL A 74 9.46 6.92 11.50
C VAL A 74 10.04 5.66 10.84
N ALA A 75 9.63 5.35 9.61
CA ALA A 75 9.98 4.09 8.95
C ALA A 75 11.49 3.89 8.81
N VAL A 76 11.93 2.65 8.99
CA VAL A 76 13.31 2.24 8.66
C VAL A 76 13.55 2.40 7.17
N ALA A 77 12.56 2.01 6.37
CA ALA A 77 12.57 2.21 4.92
C ALA A 77 11.13 2.32 4.43
N TRP A 78 10.93 3.09 3.39
CA TRP A 78 9.62 3.19 2.73
C TRP A 78 9.81 3.45 1.25
N ALA A 79 8.84 3.02 0.46
CA ALA A 79 8.86 3.26 -0.98
C ALA A 79 7.44 3.28 -1.52
N VAL A 80 7.26 4.01 -2.62
CA VAL A 80 6.04 4.02 -3.41
C VAL A 80 6.43 3.78 -4.86
N ALA A 81 5.66 2.97 -5.55
CA ALA A 81 5.83 2.73 -6.97
C ALA A 81 4.47 2.82 -7.65
N ARG A 82 4.47 3.04 -8.96
CA ARG A 82 3.23 3.08 -9.73
C ARG A 82 3.40 2.41 -11.08
N VAL A 83 2.28 1.86 -11.57
CA VAL A 83 2.15 1.35 -12.93
C VAL A 83 1.15 2.24 -13.65
N GLU A 84 1.58 2.82 -14.75
CA GLU A 84 0.79 3.81 -15.48
C GLU A 84 -0.41 3.18 -16.19
N ALA A 85 -1.42 4.01 -16.51
CA ALA A 85 -2.64 3.56 -17.15
C ALA A 85 -2.41 2.82 -18.47
N GLU A 86 -1.44 3.25 -19.26
CA GLU A 86 -1.11 2.59 -20.52
C GLU A 86 -0.62 1.15 -20.32
N GLU A 87 0.13 0.91 -19.26
CA GLU A 87 0.59 -0.43 -18.91
C GLU A 87 -0.57 -1.31 -18.43
N ILE A 88 -1.55 -0.71 -17.74
CA ILE A 88 -2.74 -1.43 -17.27
C ILE A 88 -3.59 -1.91 -18.44
N ASP A 89 -3.71 -1.11 -19.49
CA ASP A 89 -4.47 -1.49 -20.68
C ASP A 89 -3.85 -2.68 -21.41
N ALA A 90 -2.54 -2.87 -21.31
CA ALA A 90 -1.82 -3.95 -21.98
C ALA A 90 -1.80 -5.25 -21.18
N THR A 91 -2.07 -5.19 -19.87
CA THR A 91 -2.04 -6.34 -18.96
C THR A 91 -3.30 -6.37 -18.13
N ASP A 92 -3.61 -7.51 -17.50
CA ASP A 92 -4.71 -7.53 -16.55
C ASP A 92 -4.37 -6.71 -15.31
N ILE A 93 -5.43 -6.23 -14.62
CA ILE A 93 -5.27 -5.34 -13.46
C ILE A 93 -4.53 -6.03 -12.32
N LEU A 94 -4.70 -7.33 -12.17
CA LEU A 94 -4.03 -8.08 -11.10
C LEU A 94 -2.52 -8.12 -11.35
N SER A 95 -2.09 -8.33 -12.58
CA SER A 95 -0.66 -8.29 -12.94
C SER A 95 -0.06 -6.92 -12.73
N ALA A 96 -0.82 -5.85 -13.00
CA ALA A 96 -0.39 -4.48 -12.76
C ALA A 96 -0.18 -4.23 -11.25
N ARG A 97 -1.09 -4.73 -10.41
CA ARG A 97 -0.97 -4.64 -8.95
C ARG A 97 0.31 -5.33 -8.45
N ILE A 98 0.55 -6.55 -8.91
CA ILE A 98 1.72 -7.33 -8.53
C ILE A 98 3.01 -6.61 -8.98
N LYS A 99 3.02 -6.09 -10.20
CA LYS A 99 4.16 -5.34 -10.71
C LYS A 99 4.47 -4.11 -9.86
N ALA A 100 3.44 -3.35 -9.50
CA ALA A 100 3.62 -2.15 -8.67
C ALA A 100 4.18 -2.53 -7.29
N MET A 101 3.66 -3.61 -6.67
CA MET A 101 4.14 -4.08 -5.37
C MET A 101 5.58 -4.55 -5.44
N GLN A 102 5.95 -5.31 -6.47
CA GLN A 102 7.34 -5.75 -6.66
C GLN A 102 8.27 -4.55 -6.81
N MET A 103 7.88 -3.56 -7.58
CA MET A 103 8.67 -2.34 -7.75
C MET A 103 8.88 -1.60 -6.44
N ALA A 104 7.83 -1.48 -5.61
CA ALA A 104 7.93 -0.81 -4.31
C ALA A 104 8.87 -1.58 -3.38
N ILE A 105 8.74 -2.91 -3.31
CA ILE A 105 9.60 -3.75 -2.48
C ILE A 105 11.07 -3.60 -2.91
N ASP A 106 11.32 -3.61 -4.22
CA ASP A 106 12.69 -3.52 -4.76
C ASP A 106 13.37 -2.18 -4.45
N ARG A 107 12.59 -1.13 -4.17
CA ARG A 107 13.12 0.19 -3.83
C ARG A 107 13.47 0.34 -2.36
N LEU A 108 13.12 -0.61 -1.51
CA LEU A 108 13.41 -0.52 -0.08
C LEU A 108 14.90 -0.68 0.19
N GLU A 109 15.45 0.26 0.97
CA GLU A 109 16.85 0.26 1.40
C GLU A 109 16.89 0.63 2.89
N PRO A 110 17.27 -0.28 3.79
CA PRO A 110 17.77 -1.64 3.52
C PRO A 110 16.70 -2.60 2.98
N ALA A 111 17.13 -3.62 2.27
CA ALA A 111 16.22 -4.60 1.68
C ALA A 111 15.58 -5.49 2.75
N PRO A 112 14.28 -5.77 2.66
CA PRO A 112 13.61 -6.68 3.59
C PRO A 112 13.94 -8.14 3.28
N GLY A 113 13.83 -8.99 4.31
CA GLY A 113 13.94 -10.42 4.16
C GLY A 113 12.59 -11.13 3.98
N PHE A 114 11.50 -10.40 4.17
CA PHE A 114 10.14 -10.95 4.06
C PHE A 114 9.13 -9.83 3.83
N ALA A 115 8.07 -10.12 3.09
CA ALA A 115 6.99 -9.17 2.85
C ALA A 115 5.64 -9.71 3.32
N LEU A 116 4.91 -8.89 4.06
CA LEU A 116 3.50 -9.11 4.39
C LEU A 116 2.69 -8.28 3.40
N ILE A 117 1.87 -8.94 2.60
CA ILE A 117 1.18 -8.30 1.48
C ILE A 117 -0.31 -8.31 1.75
N ASP A 118 -0.95 -7.13 1.70
CA ASP A 118 -2.39 -7.08 1.74
C ASP A 118 -2.93 -7.75 0.48
N GLY A 119 -3.71 -8.78 0.70
CA GLY A 119 -4.19 -9.51 -0.44
C GLY A 119 -5.35 -10.39 -0.10
N ASN A 120 -6.28 -10.40 -1.02
CA ASN A 120 -7.39 -11.30 -0.96
C ASN A 120 -7.05 -12.47 -1.89
N ARG A 121 -7.84 -12.73 -2.88
CA ARG A 121 -7.62 -13.84 -3.79
C ARG A 121 -6.85 -13.35 -5.00
N ASP A 122 -5.63 -13.81 -5.12
CA ASP A 122 -4.76 -13.42 -6.24
C ASP A 122 -4.53 -14.57 -7.23
N HIS A 123 -5.17 -15.71 -6.97
CA HIS A 123 -5.05 -16.92 -7.81
C HIS A 123 -3.58 -17.33 -8.02
N GLY A 124 -2.75 -17.14 -7.00
CA GLY A 124 -1.34 -17.52 -7.04
C GLY A 124 -0.43 -16.54 -7.77
N LYS A 125 -0.95 -15.41 -8.24
CA LYS A 125 -0.13 -14.45 -9.00
C LYS A 125 0.94 -13.75 -8.19
N THR A 126 0.79 -13.67 -6.86
CA THR A 126 1.85 -13.15 -6.00
C THR A 126 3.11 -14.02 -6.06
N ALA A 127 3.01 -15.26 -6.57
CA ALA A 127 4.21 -16.07 -6.79
C ALA A 127 5.23 -15.37 -7.70
N ALA A 128 4.84 -14.35 -8.46
CA ALA A 128 5.76 -13.54 -9.24
C ALA A 128 6.64 -12.64 -8.37
N ILE A 129 6.28 -12.41 -7.12
CA ILE A 129 7.10 -11.66 -6.17
C ILE A 129 8.21 -12.58 -5.68
N LEU A 130 9.46 -12.20 -5.95
CA LEU A 130 10.62 -13.08 -5.68
C LEU A 130 10.95 -13.19 -4.20
N LEU A 131 10.70 -12.14 -3.42
CA LEU A 131 10.95 -12.16 -1.99
C LEU A 131 9.99 -13.14 -1.31
N GLU A 132 10.46 -13.86 -0.30
CA GLU A 132 9.59 -14.68 0.55
C GLU A 132 8.50 -13.78 1.13
N HIS A 133 7.24 -14.22 1.06
CA HIS A 133 6.12 -13.38 1.44
C HIS A 133 4.91 -14.19 1.88
N GLN A 134 3.96 -13.49 2.49
CA GLN A 134 2.66 -14.04 2.91
C GLN A 134 1.59 -13.03 2.52
N THR A 135 0.54 -13.49 1.84
CA THR A 135 -0.64 -12.66 1.59
C THR A 135 -1.56 -12.73 2.82
N VAL A 136 -2.12 -11.59 3.19
CA VAL A 136 -2.93 -11.47 4.39
C VAL A 136 -4.25 -10.82 4.03
N VAL A 137 -5.35 -11.55 4.17
CA VAL A 137 -6.70 -11.01 3.94
C VAL A 137 -6.98 -9.95 4.99
N LYS A 138 -7.41 -8.76 4.56
CA LYS A 138 -7.63 -7.60 5.43
C LYS A 138 -6.36 -7.25 6.22
N GLY A 139 -5.22 -7.35 5.56
CA GLY A 139 -3.92 -7.18 6.18
C GLY A 139 -3.73 -5.81 6.82
N ASP A 140 -4.31 -4.77 6.25
CA ASP A 140 -4.24 -3.41 6.80
C ASP A 140 -4.94 -3.28 8.16
N SER A 141 -5.80 -4.23 8.52
CA SER A 141 -6.42 -4.30 9.85
C SER A 141 -5.65 -5.22 10.80
N LEU A 142 -4.74 -6.04 10.29
CA LEU A 142 -4.04 -7.08 11.06
C LEU A 142 -2.56 -6.83 11.22
N SER A 143 -1.96 -5.98 10.39
CA SER A 143 -0.51 -5.72 10.40
C SER A 143 -0.26 -4.22 10.35
N ALA A 144 0.52 -3.72 11.31
CA ALA A 144 0.93 -2.32 11.33
C ALA A 144 1.73 -1.96 10.08
N SER A 145 2.58 -2.86 9.62
CA SER A 145 3.40 -2.65 8.40
C SER A 145 2.53 -2.50 7.16
N ILE A 146 1.52 -3.36 7.02
CA ILE A 146 0.58 -3.27 5.88
C ILE A 146 -0.27 -2.01 5.99
N ALA A 147 -0.74 -1.65 7.20
CA ALA A 147 -1.51 -0.42 7.39
C ALA A 147 -0.71 0.81 6.95
N ALA A 148 0.57 0.87 7.32
CA ALA A 148 1.44 1.97 6.90
C ALA A 148 1.61 2.00 5.37
N ALA A 149 1.83 0.85 4.75
CA ALA A 149 1.95 0.74 3.29
C ALA A 149 0.67 1.20 2.59
N SER A 150 -0.49 0.85 3.14
CA SER A 150 -1.79 1.26 2.62
C SER A 150 -1.94 2.79 2.59
N ILE A 151 -1.54 3.44 3.67
CA ILE A 151 -1.58 4.91 3.75
C ILE A 151 -0.66 5.53 2.69
N LEU A 152 0.56 5.00 2.51
CA LEU A 152 1.47 5.54 1.49
C LEU A 152 0.89 5.40 0.08
N ALA A 153 0.35 4.24 -0.24
CA ALA A 153 -0.24 3.99 -1.56
C ALA A 153 -1.43 4.92 -1.82
N LYS A 154 -2.34 5.02 -0.85
CA LYS A 154 -3.57 5.79 -0.99
C LYS A 154 -3.30 7.28 -1.10
N VAL A 155 -2.48 7.84 -0.22
CA VAL A 155 -2.18 9.28 -0.25
C VAL A 155 -1.44 9.65 -1.53
N SER A 156 -0.48 8.83 -1.95
CA SER A 156 0.27 9.08 -3.20
C SER A 156 -0.66 9.07 -4.40
N ARG A 157 -1.59 8.12 -4.45
CA ARG A 157 -2.57 8.04 -5.53
C ARG A 157 -3.52 9.23 -5.52
N ASP A 158 -4.03 9.60 -4.35
CA ASP A 158 -4.94 10.73 -4.23
C ASP A 158 -4.27 12.03 -4.68
N ARG A 159 -3.00 12.23 -4.32
CA ARG A 159 -2.23 13.40 -4.76
C ARG A 159 -2.02 13.41 -6.27
N TYR A 160 -1.77 12.26 -6.85
CA TYR A 160 -1.66 12.13 -8.31
C TYR A 160 -2.98 12.51 -8.99
N MET A 161 -4.10 12.01 -8.47
CA MET A 161 -5.43 12.33 -9.03
C MET A 161 -5.74 13.82 -8.93
N GLU A 162 -5.35 14.47 -7.83
CA GLU A 162 -5.51 15.91 -7.66
C GLU A 162 -4.67 16.68 -8.69
N GLN A 163 -3.43 16.26 -8.94
CA GLN A 163 -2.58 16.87 -9.97
C GLN A 163 -3.18 16.69 -11.36
N MET A 164 -3.74 15.53 -11.64
CA MET A 164 -4.40 15.28 -12.93
C MET A 164 -5.64 16.16 -13.09
N ALA A 165 -6.40 16.38 -12.02
CA ALA A 165 -7.56 17.27 -12.03
C ALA A 165 -7.17 18.72 -12.35
N GLU A 166 -6.04 19.18 -11.81
CA GLU A 166 -5.52 20.53 -12.13
C GLU A 166 -5.14 20.67 -13.60
N ARG A 167 -4.52 19.61 -14.18
CA ARG A 167 -4.08 19.62 -15.58
C ARG A 167 -5.21 19.38 -16.56
N TYR A 168 -6.22 18.60 -16.17
CA TYR A 168 -7.30 18.16 -17.03
C TYR A 168 -8.64 18.30 -16.28
N PRO A 169 -9.07 19.54 -16.00
CA PRO A 169 -10.28 19.77 -15.17
C PRO A 169 -11.52 19.08 -15.72
N GLU A 170 -11.61 18.90 -17.02
CA GLU A 170 -12.75 18.28 -17.71
C GLU A 170 -12.99 16.82 -17.31
N TYR A 171 -11.97 16.16 -16.77
CA TYR A 171 -12.09 14.76 -16.32
C TYR A 171 -12.55 14.62 -14.88
N GLU A 172 -12.52 15.69 -14.10
CA GLU A 172 -12.93 15.70 -12.69
C GLU A 172 -12.26 14.60 -11.84
N PHE A 173 -10.99 14.31 -12.11
CA PHE A 173 -10.25 13.26 -11.40
C PHE A 173 -10.23 13.47 -9.89
N GLU A 174 -10.08 14.70 -9.42
CA GLU A 174 -10.07 15.02 -8.01
C GLU A 174 -11.33 14.53 -7.32
N ARG A 175 -12.47 14.77 -7.93
CA ARG A 175 -13.77 14.42 -7.38
C ARG A 175 -14.01 12.91 -7.34
N HIS A 176 -13.57 12.21 -8.36
CA HIS A 176 -13.85 10.79 -8.56
C HIS A 176 -12.66 9.89 -8.25
N LYS A 177 -11.50 10.45 -8.00
CA LYS A 177 -10.25 9.70 -7.71
C LYS A 177 -9.93 8.65 -8.78
N GLY A 178 -10.30 8.90 -10.02
CA GLY A 178 -10.06 7.98 -11.13
C GLY A 178 -11.01 6.80 -11.20
N TYR A 179 -11.97 6.67 -10.30
CA TYR A 179 -12.96 5.60 -10.37
C TYR A 179 -13.97 5.87 -11.47
N GLY A 180 -14.47 4.79 -12.08
CA GLY A 180 -15.34 4.88 -13.22
C GLY A 180 -16.58 5.74 -13.00
N THR A 181 -16.80 6.68 -13.89
CA THR A 181 -18.01 7.50 -13.94
C THR A 181 -18.36 7.73 -15.39
N LYS A 182 -19.57 8.24 -15.64
CA LYS A 182 -20.00 8.54 -16.99
C LYS A 182 -19.18 9.64 -17.65
N ARG A 183 -18.47 10.45 -16.88
CA ARG A 183 -17.64 11.54 -17.39
C ARG A 183 -16.23 11.12 -17.76
N HIS A 184 -15.86 9.92 -17.34
CA HIS A 184 -14.64 9.33 -17.82
C HIS A 184 -14.80 8.92 -19.24
#